data_9a279cac3fb80212e5a00a4066918a69
#
_entry.id   9a279cac3fb80212e5a00a4066918a69
#
_cell.length_a   1.000
_cell.length_b   1.000
_cell.length_c   1.000
_cell.angle_alpha   90.00
_cell.angle_beta   90.00
_cell.angle_gamma   90.00
#
_symmetry.space_group_name_H-M   'P 1'
#
loop_
_entity.id
_entity.type
_entity.pdbx_description
1 polymer ?
#
loop_
_entity_poly.entity_id
_entity_poly.type
_entity_poly.pdbx_seq_one_letter_code
_entity_poly.pdbx_strand_id
1 'polypeptide(L)'
;MEAESLSSLAKAYAELDQFDDARRCIGEAMTAVETTKERLYEAEVYRTVGEITLLSPESDVEKAEAHFERALAVARQQQAKSWELRAAMSMARLRRDQGKRQEAHDLLAPVYSWFTEGFDTLDLKEAKALLERLKP
;
A
#
# COMPACT_ATOMS: atom_id res chain seq x y z
N MET A 1 -14.41 -8.15 -13.15
CA MET A 1 -13.34 -7.14 -13.10
C MET A 1 -12.19 -7.70 -12.28
N GLU A 2 -10.98 -7.43 -12.68
CA GLU A 2 -9.79 -7.92 -12.01
C GLU A 2 -9.58 -7.23 -10.65
N ALA A 3 -8.94 -7.95 -9.71
CA ALA A 3 -8.69 -7.43 -8.36
C ALA A 3 -7.94 -6.10 -8.36
N GLU A 4 -6.91 -5.96 -9.21
CA GLU A 4 -6.15 -4.71 -9.31
C GLU A 4 -7.03 -3.56 -9.79
N SER A 5 -7.85 -3.77 -10.83
CA SER A 5 -8.76 -2.77 -11.36
C SER A 5 -9.80 -2.37 -10.32
N LEU A 6 -10.33 -3.34 -9.58
CA LEU A 6 -11.30 -3.08 -8.51
C LEU A 6 -10.67 -2.29 -7.37
N SER A 7 -9.42 -2.60 -6.99
CA SER A 7 -8.70 -1.84 -5.97
C SER A 7 -8.51 -0.38 -6.39
N SER A 8 -8.10 -0.16 -7.63
CA SER A 8 -7.87 1.19 -8.17
C SER A 8 -9.18 1.98 -8.23
N LEU A 9 -10.27 1.33 -8.64
CA LEU A 9 -11.58 1.96 -8.66
C LEU A 9 -12.06 2.32 -7.25
N ALA A 10 -11.84 1.42 -6.29
CA ALA A 10 -12.19 1.68 -4.89
C ALA A 10 -11.45 2.90 -4.34
N LYS A 11 -10.16 3.03 -4.65
CA LYS A 11 -9.36 4.18 -4.22
C LYS A 11 -9.93 5.47 -4.83
N ALA A 12 -10.28 5.46 -6.13
CA ALA A 12 -10.86 6.60 -6.79
C ALA A 12 -12.19 7.01 -6.15
N TYR A 13 -13.06 6.06 -5.83
CA TYR A 13 -14.31 6.35 -5.13
C TYR A 13 -14.06 6.96 -3.75
N ALA A 14 -13.07 6.45 -3.00
CA ALA A 14 -12.73 6.97 -1.68
C ALA A 14 -12.23 8.42 -1.76
N GLU A 15 -11.43 8.75 -2.77
CA GLU A 15 -10.94 10.10 -2.99
C GLU A 15 -12.06 11.10 -3.31
N LEU A 16 -13.19 10.60 -3.82
CA LEU A 16 -14.39 11.39 -4.10
C LEU A 16 -15.41 11.33 -2.95
N ASP A 17 -15.01 10.83 -1.79
CA ASP A 17 -15.88 10.65 -0.62
C ASP A 17 -17.04 9.69 -0.85
N GLN A 18 -16.93 8.79 -1.84
CA GLN A 18 -17.93 7.77 -2.15
C GLN A 18 -17.55 6.43 -1.50
N PHE A 19 -17.59 6.39 -0.17
CA PHE A 19 -17.07 5.26 0.60
C PHE A 19 -17.89 3.98 0.48
N ASP A 20 -19.20 4.06 0.27
CA ASP A 20 -20.02 2.86 0.06
C ASP A 20 -19.63 2.16 -1.23
N ASP A 21 -19.41 2.93 -2.30
CA ASP A 21 -18.94 2.39 -3.58
C ASP A 21 -17.52 1.82 -3.45
N ALA A 22 -16.67 2.50 -2.68
CA ALA A 22 -15.32 2.01 -2.42
C ALA A 22 -15.34 0.67 -1.69
N ARG A 23 -16.16 0.53 -0.65
CA ARG A 23 -16.31 -0.73 0.11
C ARG A 23 -16.81 -1.87 -0.78
N ARG A 24 -17.77 -1.58 -1.66
CA ARG A 24 -18.28 -2.59 -2.59
C ARG A 24 -17.19 -3.08 -3.52
N CYS A 25 -16.40 -2.17 -4.09
CA CYS A 25 -15.29 -2.54 -4.97
C CYS A 25 -14.23 -3.36 -4.24
N ILE A 26 -13.92 -3.02 -3.00
CA ILE A 26 -12.98 -3.77 -2.17
C ILE A 26 -13.50 -5.18 -1.90
N GLY A 27 -14.80 -5.32 -1.57
CA GLY A 27 -15.41 -6.64 -1.37
C GLY A 27 -15.28 -7.53 -2.60
N GLU A 28 -15.53 -6.96 -3.77
CA GLU A 28 -15.38 -7.69 -5.03
C GLU A 28 -13.90 -8.02 -5.31
N ALA A 29 -12.97 -7.11 -5.00
CA ALA A 29 -11.54 -7.34 -5.17
C ALA A 29 -11.06 -8.48 -4.29
N MET A 30 -11.47 -8.50 -3.01
CA MET A 30 -11.11 -9.58 -2.09
C MET A 30 -11.66 -10.93 -2.56
N THR A 31 -12.89 -10.96 -3.08
CA THR A 31 -13.48 -12.15 -3.63
C THR A 31 -12.69 -12.63 -4.86
N ALA A 32 -12.31 -11.71 -5.74
CA ALA A 32 -11.54 -12.04 -6.95
C ALA A 32 -10.18 -12.66 -6.57
N VAL A 33 -9.50 -12.11 -5.55
CA VAL A 33 -8.22 -12.67 -5.06
C VAL A 33 -8.41 -14.12 -4.60
N GLU A 34 -9.49 -14.41 -3.89
CA GLU A 34 -9.74 -15.74 -3.34
C GLU A 34 -10.15 -16.75 -4.39
N THR A 35 -10.96 -16.35 -5.37
CA THR A 35 -11.66 -17.28 -6.28
C THR A 35 -10.99 -17.47 -7.63
N THR A 36 -10.18 -16.51 -8.09
CA THR A 36 -9.64 -16.51 -9.46
C THR A 36 -8.14 -16.74 -9.55
N LYS A 37 -7.46 -17.04 -8.46
CA LYS A 37 -6.00 -17.17 -8.39
C LYS A 37 -5.26 -15.85 -8.67
N GLU A 38 -5.93 -14.72 -8.53
CA GLU A 38 -5.31 -13.39 -8.68
C GLU A 38 -4.51 -13.00 -7.44
N ARG A 39 -3.90 -13.98 -6.78
CA ARG A 39 -3.13 -13.77 -5.55
C ARG A 39 -1.93 -12.84 -5.74
N LEU A 40 -1.49 -12.70 -6.99
CA LEU A 40 -0.40 -11.77 -7.30
C LEU A 40 -0.72 -10.33 -6.85
N TYR A 41 -2.00 -9.94 -6.90
CA TYR A 41 -2.43 -8.60 -6.52
C TYR A 41 -2.89 -8.48 -5.06
N GLU A 42 -2.82 -9.56 -4.29
CA GLU A 42 -3.31 -9.58 -2.91
C GLU A 42 -2.66 -8.50 -2.05
N ALA A 43 -1.33 -8.36 -2.15
CA ALA A 43 -0.60 -7.32 -1.41
C ALA A 43 -1.10 -5.92 -1.76
N GLU A 44 -1.30 -5.65 -3.04
CA GLU A 44 -1.78 -4.33 -3.51
C GLU A 44 -3.20 -4.05 -3.05
N VAL A 45 -4.06 -5.07 -2.99
CA VAL A 45 -5.42 -4.92 -2.48
C VAL A 45 -5.39 -4.53 -1.00
N TYR A 46 -4.60 -5.21 -0.19
CA TYR A 46 -4.47 -4.86 1.24
C TYR A 46 -3.91 -3.45 1.45
N ARG A 47 -2.88 -3.07 0.67
CA ARG A 47 -2.33 -1.73 0.75
C ARG A 47 -3.40 -0.68 0.43
N THR A 48 -4.18 -0.91 -0.62
CA THR A 48 -5.25 0.01 -1.04
C THR A 48 -6.32 0.12 0.05
N VAL A 49 -6.70 -0.99 0.68
CA VAL A 49 -7.65 -0.98 1.80
C VAL A 49 -7.11 -0.12 2.95
N GLY A 50 -5.83 -0.24 3.26
CA GLY A 50 -5.19 0.58 4.30
C GLY A 50 -5.28 2.07 3.97
N GLU A 51 -4.98 2.46 2.72
CA GLU A 51 -5.06 3.86 2.31
C GLU A 51 -6.48 4.39 2.34
N ILE A 52 -7.47 3.59 1.90
CA ILE A 52 -8.88 3.96 1.97
C ILE A 52 -9.32 4.15 3.41
N THR A 53 -8.86 3.29 4.32
CA THR A 53 -9.14 3.39 5.76
C THR A 53 -8.66 4.73 6.31
N LEU A 54 -7.48 5.20 5.89
CA LEU A 54 -6.96 6.50 6.31
C LEU A 54 -7.75 7.69 5.74
N LEU A 55 -8.33 7.54 4.54
CA LEU A 55 -9.13 8.59 3.91
C LEU A 55 -10.55 8.69 4.49
N SER A 56 -11.04 7.61 5.10
CA SER A 56 -12.38 7.54 5.63
C SER A 56 -12.60 8.59 6.74
N PRO A 57 -13.80 9.18 6.86
CA PRO A 57 -14.12 10.09 7.96
C PRO A 57 -13.93 9.46 9.34
N GLU A 58 -14.08 8.14 9.43
CA GLU A 58 -13.86 7.38 10.66
C GLU A 58 -12.45 6.80 10.69
N SER A 59 -11.48 7.55 10.19
CA SER A 59 -10.09 7.12 10.07
C SER A 59 -9.63 6.30 11.28
N ASP A 60 -9.31 5.04 11.06
CA ASP A 60 -8.80 4.11 12.06
C ASP A 60 -7.36 3.77 11.71
N VAL A 61 -6.43 4.45 12.36
CA VAL A 61 -5.00 4.29 12.11
C VAL A 61 -4.54 2.86 12.41
N GLU A 62 -5.07 2.25 13.46
CA GLU A 62 -4.70 0.87 13.82
C GLU A 62 -5.13 -0.14 12.75
N LYS A 63 -6.33 0.04 12.19
CA LYS A 63 -6.79 -0.81 11.10
C LYS A 63 -5.96 -0.60 9.83
N ALA A 64 -5.66 0.66 9.50
CA ALA A 64 -4.82 0.96 8.34
C ALA A 64 -3.44 0.32 8.49
N GLU A 65 -2.83 0.42 9.67
CA GLU A 65 -1.55 -0.19 9.98
C GLU A 65 -1.62 -1.70 9.80
N ALA A 66 -2.66 -2.35 10.31
CA ALA A 66 -2.84 -3.80 10.15
C ALA A 66 -2.93 -4.20 8.68
N HIS A 67 -3.63 -3.44 7.87
CA HIS A 67 -3.72 -3.71 6.43
C HIS A 67 -2.37 -3.54 5.73
N PHE A 68 -1.60 -2.52 6.08
CA PHE A 68 -0.26 -2.31 5.50
C PHE A 68 0.69 -3.44 5.93
N GLU A 69 0.62 -3.88 7.19
CA GLU A 69 1.42 -5.02 7.67
C GLU A 69 1.07 -6.29 6.90
N ARG A 70 -0.21 -6.51 6.66
CA ARG A 70 -0.66 -7.65 5.85
C ARG A 70 -0.15 -7.57 4.43
N ALA A 71 -0.20 -6.39 3.82
CA ALA A 71 0.33 -6.15 2.48
C ALA A 71 1.82 -6.47 2.41
N LEU A 72 2.59 -6.01 3.39
CA LEU A 72 4.03 -6.30 3.48
C LEU A 72 4.28 -7.80 3.62
N ALA A 73 3.55 -8.48 4.50
CA ALA A 73 3.71 -9.91 4.73
C ALA A 73 3.43 -10.71 3.47
N VAL A 74 2.35 -10.39 2.76
CA VAL A 74 1.97 -11.08 1.52
C VAL A 74 3.02 -10.84 0.43
N ALA A 75 3.46 -9.58 0.25
CA ALA A 75 4.47 -9.25 -0.75
C ALA A 75 5.79 -9.99 -0.49
N ARG A 76 6.21 -10.06 0.77
CA ARG A 76 7.42 -10.78 1.17
C ARG A 76 7.28 -12.27 0.93
N GLN A 77 6.14 -12.86 1.27
CA GLN A 77 5.87 -14.28 1.05
C GLN A 77 5.91 -14.62 -0.44
N GLN A 78 5.41 -13.75 -1.28
CA GLN A 78 5.39 -13.92 -2.73
C GLN A 78 6.69 -13.49 -3.41
N GLN A 79 7.62 -12.90 -2.66
CA GLN A 79 8.85 -12.30 -3.19
C GLN A 79 8.54 -11.23 -4.26
N ALA A 80 7.45 -10.52 -4.07
CA ALA A 80 6.96 -9.49 -4.99
C ALA A 80 7.54 -8.14 -4.58
N LYS A 81 8.77 -7.85 -5.01
CA LYS A 81 9.53 -6.67 -4.56
C LYS A 81 8.87 -5.34 -4.90
N SER A 82 8.21 -5.24 -6.05
CA SER A 82 7.50 -4.02 -6.41
C SER A 82 6.31 -3.75 -5.50
N TRP A 83 5.57 -4.78 -5.12
CA TRP A 83 4.47 -4.65 -4.16
C TRP A 83 4.99 -4.38 -2.75
N GLU A 84 6.10 -5.02 -2.38
CA GLU A 84 6.75 -4.76 -1.09
C GLU A 84 7.17 -3.29 -0.99
N LEU A 85 7.75 -2.74 -2.04
CA LEU A 85 8.14 -1.33 -2.09
C LEU A 85 6.95 -0.40 -1.89
N ARG A 86 5.84 -0.65 -2.58
CA ARG A 86 4.63 0.17 -2.43
C ARG A 86 4.04 0.09 -1.04
N ALA A 87 3.96 -1.12 -0.48
CA ALA A 87 3.46 -1.32 0.88
C ALA A 87 4.37 -0.65 1.90
N ALA A 88 5.70 -0.76 1.73
CA ALA A 88 6.67 -0.10 2.59
C ALA A 88 6.54 1.42 2.52
N MET A 89 6.30 1.98 1.34
CA MET A 89 6.07 3.43 1.21
C MET A 89 4.81 3.87 1.94
N SER A 90 3.71 3.13 1.81
CA SER A 90 2.46 3.46 2.51
C SER A 90 2.65 3.43 4.02
N MET A 91 3.32 2.39 4.53
CA MET A 91 3.61 2.28 5.96
C MET A 91 4.57 3.38 6.42
N ALA A 92 5.60 3.69 5.63
CA ALA A 92 6.57 4.73 5.96
C ALA A 92 5.90 6.11 6.05
N ARG A 93 4.95 6.41 5.15
CA ARG A 93 4.18 7.65 5.22
C ARG A 93 3.34 7.71 6.50
N LEU A 94 2.74 6.60 6.89
CA LEU A 94 1.98 6.51 8.13
C LEU A 94 2.87 6.77 9.34
N ARG A 95 4.04 6.11 9.40
CA ARG A 95 5.01 6.32 10.48
C ARG A 95 5.49 7.77 10.54
N ARG A 96 5.79 8.36 9.40
CA ARG A 96 6.16 9.78 9.31
C ARG A 96 5.07 10.67 9.92
N ASP A 97 3.83 10.41 9.55
CA ASP A 97 2.70 11.22 10.04
C ASP A 97 2.45 11.04 11.53
N GLN A 98 2.92 9.91 12.10
CA GLN A 98 2.90 9.65 13.54
C GLN A 98 4.12 10.25 14.26
N GLY A 99 5.00 10.94 13.54
CA GLY A 99 6.22 11.49 14.11
C GLY A 99 7.36 10.47 14.27
N LYS A 100 7.22 9.29 13.66
CA LYS A 100 8.19 8.20 13.78
C LYS A 100 9.09 8.13 12.54
N ARG A 101 9.84 9.19 12.29
CA ARG A 101 10.64 9.33 11.06
C ARG A 101 11.72 8.27 10.94
N GLN A 102 12.42 7.94 12.05
CA GLN A 102 13.46 6.93 12.02
C GLN A 102 12.91 5.55 11.69
N GLU A 103 11.80 5.18 12.31
CA GLU A 103 11.14 3.90 12.00
C GLU A 103 10.72 3.84 10.53
N ALA A 104 10.18 4.93 9.99
CA ALA A 104 9.79 5.02 8.59
C ALA A 104 11.00 4.82 7.68
N HIS A 105 12.11 5.50 7.97
CA HIS A 105 13.36 5.36 7.20
C HIS A 105 13.88 3.92 7.24
N ASP A 106 13.96 3.35 8.44
CA ASP A 106 14.49 2.00 8.64
C ASP A 106 13.64 0.92 7.98
N LEU A 107 12.36 1.17 7.82
CA LEU A 107 11.46 0.27 7.10
C LEU A 107 11.67 0.33 5.59
N LEU A 108 11.77 1.54 5.04
CA LEU A 108 11.79 1.75 3.59
C LEU A 108 13.18 1.57 2.97
N ALA A 109 14.23 2.01 3.64
CA ALA A 109 15.58 2.02 3.07
C ALA A 109 16.06 0.64 2.60
N PRO A 110 15.89 -0.46 3.38
CA PRO A 110 16.32 -1.77 2.91
C PRO A 110 15.57 -2.25 1.68
N VAL A 111 14.27 -1.95 1.59
CA VAL A 111 13.45 -2.35 0.45
C VAL A 111 13.90 -1.61 -0.81
N TYR A 112 14.10 -0.29 -0.69
CA TYR A 112 14.62 0.51 -1.79
C TYR A 112 15.99 0.04 -2.24
N SER A 113 16.88 -0.26 -1.30
CA SER A 113 18.26 -0.66 -1.58
C SER A 113 18.38 -2.01 -2.30
N TRP A 114 17.34 -2.82 -2.29
CA TRP A 114 17.32 -4.08 -3.03
C TRP A 114 17.36 -3.86 -4.54
N PHE A 115 16.77 -2.75 -5.01
CA PHE A 115 16.68 -2.46 -6.45
C PHE A 115 18.02 -1.99 -6.99
N THR A 116 18.40 -2.49 -8.18
CA THR A 116 19.66 -2.14 -8.87
C THR A 116 19.42 -1.45 -10.21
N GLU A 117 18.15 -1.39 -10.65
CA GLU A 117 17.76 -0.76 -11.90
C GLU A 117 16.33 -0.26 -11.81
N GLY A 118 15.83 0.39 -12.84
CA GLY A 118 14.45 0.88 -12.86
C GLY A 118 14.25 2.17 -12.07
N PHE A 119 15.33 2.90 -11.76
CA PHE A 119 15.27 4.10 -10.93
C PHE A 119 14.53 5.27 -11.59
N ASP A 120 14.17 5.14 -12.84
CA ASP A 120 13.32 6.09 -13.56
C ASP A 120 11.83 5.77 -13.43
N THR A 121 11.46 4.66 -12.80
CA THR A 121 10.06 4.34 -12.54
C THR A 121 9.48 5.27 -11.47
N LEU A 122 8.18 5.50 -11.54
CA LEU A 122 7.48 6.37 -10.59
C LEU A 122 7.67 5.89 -9.14
N ASP A 123 7.51 4.58 -8.90
CA ASP A 123 7.61 4.03 -7.55
C ASP A 123 9.00 4.26 -6.94
N LEU A 124 10.07 4.01 -7.69
CA LEU A 124 11.42 4.21 -7.17
C LEU A 124 11.77 5.69 -7.02
N LYS A 125 11.27 6.56 -7.90
CA LYS A 125 11.42 8.00 -7.74
C LYS A 125 10.74 8.50 -6.48
N GLU A 126 9.51 8.05 -6.23
CA GLU A 126 8.76 8.43 -5.03
C GLU A 126 9.42 7.89 -3.76
N ALA A 127 9.91 6.65 -3.80
CA ALA A 127 10.62 6.05 -2.66
C ALA A 127 11.88 6.84 -2.32
N LYS A 128 12.66 7.22 -3.33
CA LYS A 128 13.87 8.03 -3.12
C LYS A 128 13.52 9.39 -2.50
N ALA A 129 12.51 10.07 -3.03
CA ALA A 129 12.07 11.36 -2.51
C ALA A 129 11.61 11.24 -1.05
N LEU A 130 10.87 10.19 -0.74
CA LEU A 130 10.41 9.95 0.62
C LEU A 130 11.58 9.69 1.57
N LEU A 131 12.54 8.86 1.16
CA LEU A 131 13.73 8.58 1.97
C LEU A 131 14.52 9.84 2.26
N GLU A 132 14.67 10.75 1.29
CA GLU A 132 15.36 12.02 1.50
C GLU A 132 14.66 12.89 2.53
N ARG A 133 13.32 12.90 2.53
CA ARG A 133 12.52 13.64 3.52
C ARG A 133 12.60 13.02 4.92
N LEU A 134 12.88 11.71 5.01
CA LEU A 134 12.95 10.98 6.27
C LEU A 134 14.34 11.05 6.92
N LYS A 135 15.33 11.58 6.23
CA LYS A 135 16.66 11.77 6.82
C LYS A 135 16.59 12.70 8.03
N PRO A 136 17.29 12.35 9.11
CA PRO A 136 17.34 13.20 10.30
C PRO A 136 18.05 14.53 10.04
#